data_9ec2edaedae0d5cbfc351112a9dc145f
#
_entry.id   9ec2edaedae0d5cbfc351112a9dc145f
#
_cell.length_a   1.000
_cell.length_b   1.000
_cell.length_c   1.000
_cell.angle_alpha   90.00
_cell.angle_beta   90.00
_cell.angle_gamma   90.00
#
_symmetry.space_group_name_H-M   'P 1'
#
loop_
_entity.id
_entity.type
_entity.pdbx_description
1 polymer ?
#
loop_
_entity_poly.entity_id
_entity_poly.type
_entity_poly.pdbx_seq_one_letter_code
_entity_poly.pdbx_strand_id
1 'polypeptide(L)'
;MAKIIPLQSEFRPVLPTVRGNVDYQRFEGDLMRMDEILELSGIEELFVEQSLELWLAGSCGRVPTAKEQSKYQERSAQALRCLVLQHLLGEDLRGMSRRLAECPLFQWFCLVDRLEEVRVPSKSQLGRYFHWLPREKLDEVIGRLIQAAAQGDAKSGVNRLWLANDLELDAVWMDSTCVEANVHFPVDWVLLRDATRTLMKATDLIRGHGLKHRMQEPGHFLAEINRQCIAMAQAGKATDSKKARKRVLRRMKEIVRVVRKHAQRHRDLLDEHWEQTDWTRAQAEQVLRRIDGVLQQMPAAVKQAHERIIGERQVANADKILSLYDADLHVIVRGKAGAEVEFGNTLLIAEQAQGLVVDWYLHQEQAPADSRQLPASLERMEARFGGGVIQAVGGDRGFDSAANRELLKEKDVFNALCPRGAEELKRRRHGQRFGEMQRRRSQTEGRIAILKNNFFGRPMRAKGYKHRALSVSWSVLAHNLWVLARLERLPESKGESKQAA
;
A
#
# COMPACT_ATOMS: atom_id res chain seq x y z
N MET A 1 36.17 14.85 0.76
CA MET A 1 36.12 13.44 0.37
C MET A 1 35.99 13.39 -1.13
N ALA A 2 36.81 12.63 -1.84
CA ALA A 2 36.72 12.52 -3.29
C ALA A 2 35.41 11.79 -3.64
N LYS A 3 34.53 12.42 -4.44
CA LYS A 3 33.36 11.78 -5.02
C LYS A 3 33.86 10.66 -5.92
N ILE A 4 33.70 9.40 -5.52
CA ILE A 4 33.88 8.28 -6.42
C ILE A 4 32.62 8.23 -7.28
N ILE A 5 32.69 8.81 -8.47
CA ILE A 5 31.66 8.68 -9.50
C ILE A 5 31.81 7.26 -10.03
N PRO A 6 30.82 6.38 -9.91
CA PRO A 6 30.92 5.04 -10.49
C PRO A 6 30.99 5.18 -12.01
N LEU A 7 32.10 4.75 -12.60
CA LEU A 7 32.34 4.77 -14.06
C LEU A 7 31.19 4.14 -14.90
N GLN A 8 30.32 3.36 -14.32
CA GLN A 8 29.21 2.69 -15.00
C GLN A 8 27.94 3.53 -15.17
N SER A 9 27.80 4.68 -14.51
CA SER A 9 26.63 5.57 -14.71
C SER A 9 26.68 6.32 -16.05
N GLU A 10 27.82 6.37 -16.71
CA GLU A 10 28.01 7.11 -17.95
C GLU A 10 27.74 6.29 -19.22
N PHE A 11 27.66 4.97 -19.14
CA PHE A 11 27.46 4.09 -20.30
C PHE A 11 26.15 3.31 -20.23
N ARG A 12 25.04 4.02 -20.42
CA ARG A 12 23.76 3.34 -20.67
C ARG A 12 23.71 2.92 -22.16
N PRO A 13 23.28 1.68 -22.46
CA PRO A 13 23.11 1.25 -23.83
C PRO A 13 22.09 2.13 -24.56
N VAL A 14 22.38 2.47 -25.79
CA VAL A 14 21.45 3.19 -26.66
C VAL A 14 20.30 2.24 -27.01
N LEU A 15 19.08 2.63 -26.67
CA LEU A 15 17.89 1.87 -27.02
C LEU A 15 17.63 1.93 -28.52
N PRO A 16 17.20 0.82 -29.15
CA PRO A 16 16.80 0.84 -30.55
C PRO A 16 15.54 1.70 -30.75
N THR A 17 15.53 2.55 -31.76
CA THR A 17 14.34 3.36 -32.10
C THR A 17 13.20 2.47 -32.59
N VAL A 18 12.09 2.43 -31.86
CA VAL A 18 10.86 1.73 -32.26
C VAL A 18 9.96 2.69 -33.05
N ARG A 19 9.66 2.33 -34.30
CA ARG A 19 8.80 3.11 -35.19
C ARG A 19 7.44 2.44 -35.36
N GLY A 20 6.40 3.25 -35.63
CA GLY A 20 5.08 2.75 -36.00
C GLY A 20 4.13 2.39 -34.85
N ASN A 21 4.57 2.48 -33.58
CA ASN A 21 3.71 2.27 -32.42
C ASN A 21 3.71 3.53 -31.55
N VAL A 22 2.67 4.34 -31.71
CA VAL A 22 2.53 5.65 -31.02
C VAL A 22 2.37 5.44 -29.49
N ASP A 23 1.69 4.40 -29.06
CA ASP A 23 1.49 4.15 -27.63
C ASP A 23 2.80 3.74 -26.95
N TYR A 24 3.61 2.94 -27.64
CA TYR A 24 4.96 2.58 -27.15
C TYR A 24 5.85 3.82 -27.07
N GLN A 25 5.90 4.66 -28.13
CA GLN A 25 6.70 5.87 -28.13
C GLN A 25 6.31 6.85 -27.02
N ARG A 26 5.01 6.99 -26.77
CA ARG A 26 4.52 7.80 -25.64
C ARG A 26 4.97 7.23 -24.30
N PHE A 27 4.85 5.92 -24.10
CA PHE A 27 5.28 5.27 -22.89
C PHE A 27 6.81 5.31 -22.69
N GLU A 28 7.57 5.14 -23.75
CA GLU A 28 9.03 5.33 -23.75
C GLU A 28 9.40 6.77 -23.33
N GLY A 29 8.75 7.78 -23.92
CA GLY A 29 8.92 9.18 -23.51
C GLY A 29 8.56 9.43 -22.04
N ASP A 30 7.47 8.85 -21.55
CA ASP A 30 7.08 8.95 -20.14
C ASP A 30 8.19 8.35 -19.22
N LEU A 31 8.76 7.17 -19.56
CA LEU A 31 9.82 6.54 -18.78
C LEU A 31 11.15 7.31 -18.84
N MET A 32 11.54 7.81 -20.02
CA MET A 32 12.72 8.67 -20.16
C MET A 32 12.57 9.94 -19.29
N ARG A 33 11.37 10.53 -19.31
CA ARG A 33 11.09 11.68 -18.48
C ARG A 33 11.11 11.36 -16.98
N MET A 34 10.60 10.19 -16.57
CA MET A 34 10.72 9.75 -15.17
C MET A 34 12.17 9.54 -14.75
N ASP A 35 13.01 9.03 -15.63
CA ASP A 35 14.44 8.86 -15.41
C ASP A 35 15.11 10.22 -15.09
N GLU A 36 14.88 11.23 -15.93
CA GLU A 36 15.34 12.59 -15.69
C GLU A 36 14.82 13.18 -14.37
N ILE A 37 13.53 12.96 -14.05
CA ILE A 37 12.93 13.45 -12.80
C ILE A 37 13.57 12.80 -11.57
N LEU A 38 13.85 11.50 -11.62
CA LEU A 38 14.53 10.77 -10.54
C LEU A 38 15.88 11.40 -10.22
N GLU A 39 16.65 11.77 -11.24
CA GLU A 39 17.95 12.41 -11.10
C GLU A 39 17.83 13.88 -10.65
N LEU A 40 17.08 14.70 -11.41
CA LEU A 40 16.95 16.15 -11.18
C LEU A 40 16.32 16.52 -9.84
N SER A 41 15.37 15.72 -9.35
CA SER A 41 14.76 15.92 -8.03
C SER A 41 15.68 15.56 -6.87
N GLY A 42 16.74 14.78 -7.13
CA GLY A 42 17.64 14.23 -6.11
C GLY A 42 17.00 13.13 -5.24
N ILE A 43 15.85 12.58 -5.62
CA ILE A 43 15.17 11.55 -4.82
C ILE A 43 15.87 10.20 -4.92
N GLU A 44 16.50 9.89 -6.03
CA GLU A 44 17.29 8.67 -6.17
C GLU A 44 18.53 8.71 -5.26
N GLU A 45 19.25 9.83 -5.24
CA GLU A 45 20.37 10.05 -4.34
C GLU A 45 19.94 9.91 -2.87
N LEU A 46 18.85 10.60 -2.48
CA LEU A 46 18.29 10.53 -1.12
C LEU A 46 17.89 9.09 -0.74
N PHE A 47 17.23 8.34 -1.65
CA PHE A 47 16.83 6.96 -1.40
C PHE A 47 18.06 6.06 -1.18
N VAL A 48 19.10 6.24 -2.00
CA VAL A 48 20.35 5.48 -1.91
C VAL A 48 21.09 5.80 -0.61
N GLU A 49 21.21 7.07 -0.24
CA GLU A 49 21.85 7.50 1.01
C GLU A 49 21.15 6.92 2.23
N GLN A 50 19.84 7.12 2.36
CA GLN A 50 19.05 6.57 3.47
C GLN A 50 19.12 5.05 3.57
N SER A 51 19.10 4.37 2.41
CA SER A 51 19.24 2.92 2.37
C SER A 51 20.63 2.47 2.85
N LEU A 52 21.68 3.17 2.44
CA LEU A 52 23.06 2.88 2.84
C LEU A 52 23.25 3.09 4.34
N GLU A 53 22.74 4.19 4.90
CA GLU A 53 22.79 4.47 6.33
C GLU A 53 22.15 3.36 7.16
N LEU A 54 20.96 2.92 6.77
CA LEU A 54 20.26 1.81 7.45
C LEU A 54 21.02 0.48 7.35
N TRP A 55 21.61 0.21 6.20
CA TRP A 55 22.40 -1.01 6.01
C TRP A 55 23.69 -0.99 6.85
N LEU A 56 24.38 0.15 6.91
CA LEU A 56 25.57 0.32 7.75
C LEU A 56 25.23 0.19 9.24
N ALA A 57 24.15 0.80 9.70
CA ALA A 57 23.66 0.68 11.08
C ALA A 57 23.32 -0.77 11.46
N GLY A 58 22.79 -1.57 10.51
CA GLY A 58 22.48 -2.99 10.70
C GLY A 58 23.67 -3.94 10.63
N SER A 59 24.88 -3.47 10.29
CA SER A 59 26.06 -4.31 10.05
C SER A 59 26.79 -4.80 11.30
N CYS A 60 26.22 -4.64 12.50
CA CYS A 60 26.67 -5.23 13.78
C CYS A 60 28.21 -5.20 14.01
N GLY A 61 28.84 -4.03 13.86
CA GLY A 61 30.28 -3.83 14.15
C GLY A 61 31.22 -4.22 13.00
N ARG A 62 30.74 -4.80 11.89
CA ARG A 62 31.51 -4.97 10.67
C ARG A 62 31.44 -3.69 9.84
N VAL A 63 32.59 -3.12 9.46
CA VAL A 63 32.67 -2.02 8.50
C VAL A 63 32.73 -2.59 7.09
N PRO A 64 31.68 -2.43 6.25
CA PRO A 64 31.71 -2.88 4.86
C PRO A 64 32.79 -2.15 4.05
N THR A 65 33.44 -2.85 3.13
CA THR A 65 34.42 -2.27 2.23
C THR A 65 33.79 -1.29 1.25
N ALA A 66 34.59 -0.37 0.69
CA ALA A 66 34.11 0.60 -0.30
C ALA A 66 33.45 -0.09 -1.52
N LYS A 67 33.95 -1.25 -1.95
CA LYS A 67 33.36 -2.06 -3.03
C LYS A 67 31.98 -2.63 -2.64
N GLU A 68 31.82 -3.07 -1.40
CA GLU A 68 30.50 -3.55 -0.91
C GLU A 68 29.51 -2.41 -0.81
N GLN A 69 29.95 -1.23 -0.37
CA GLN A 69 29.11 -0.03 -0.30
C GLN A 69 28.68 0.42 -1.71
N SER A 70 29.59 0.53 -2.66
CA SER A 70 29.25 0.88 -4.06
C SER A 70 28.25 -0.10 -4.67
N LYS A 71 28.46 -1.41 -4.48
CA LYS A 71 27.51 -2.44 -4.93
C LYS A 71 26.15 -2.36 -4.25
N TYR A 72 26.11 -1.92 -3.00
CA TYR A 72 24.84 -1.72 -2.27
C TYR A 72 24.10 -0.50 -2.80
N GLN A 73 24.81 0.60 -3.10
CA GLN A 73 24.25 1.81 -3.70
C GLN A 73 23.64 1.52 -5.08
N GLU A 74 24.36 0.81 -5.97
CA GLU A 74 23.81 0.36 -7.27
C GLU A 74 22.51 -0.43 -7.10
N ARG A 75 22.48 -1.36 -6.14
CA ARG A 75 21.28 -2.17 -5.86
C ARG A 75 20.14 -1.33 -5.28
N SER A 76 20.46 -0.28 -4.53
CA SER A 76 19.44 0.62 -3.98
C SER A 76 18.76 1.43 -5.09
N ALA A 77 19.54 1.95 -6.06
CA ALA A 77 18.99 2.60 -7.24
C ALA A 77 18.13 1.62 -8.07
N GLN A 78 18.61 0.39 -8.30
CA GLN A 78 17.80 -0.65 -8.95
C GLN A 78 16.52 -0.98 -8.20
N ALA A 79 16.56 -1.01 -6.85
CA ALA A 79 15.39 -1.30 -6.03
C ALA A 79 14.32 -0.22 -6.20
N LEU A 80 14.70 1.07 -6.12
CA LEU A 80 13.80 2.20 -6.35
C LEU A 80 13.12 2.09 -7.71
N ARG A 81 13.90 1.97 -8.78
CA ARG A 81 13.43 1.97 -10.16
C ARG A 81 12.57 0.76 -10.50
N CYS A 82 12.97 -0.43 -10.05
CA CYS A 82 12.18 -1.66 -10.22
C CYS A 82 10.81 -1.56 -9.54
N LEU A 83 10.71 -0.95 -8.36
CA LEU A 83 9.45 -0.82 -7.64
C LEU A 83 8.57 0.29 -8.20
N VAL A 84 9.14 1.40 -8.63
CA VAL A 84 8.41 2.43 -9.38
C VAL A 84 7.78 1.82 -10.64
N LEU A 85 8.58 1.12 -11.45
CA LEU A 85 8.09 0.47 -12.67
C LEU A 85 7.06 -0.63 -12.38
N GLN A 86 7.27 -1.43 -11.33
CA GLN A 86 6.31 -2.46 -10.92
C GLN A 86 4.94 -1.90 -10.60
N HIS A 87 4.88 -0.79 -9.82
CA HIS A 87 3.62 -0.15 -9.47
C HIS A 87 2.99 0.58 -10.66
N LEU A 88 3.80 1.16 -11.53
CA LEU A 88 3.33 1.77 -12.78
C LEU A 88 2.66 0.75 -13.71
N LEU A 89 3.23 -0.46 -13.82
CA LEU A 89 2.70 -1.54 -14.66
C LEU A 89 1.59 -2.37 -13.98
N GLY A 90 1.38 -2.22 -12.68
CA GLY A 90 0.43 -3.03 -11.91
C GLY A 90 0.80 -4.52 -11.84
N GLU A 91 2.08 -4.86 -12.06
CA GLU A 91 2.55 -6.25 -12.13
C GLU A 91 2.77 -6.86 -10.75
N ASP A 92 2.61 -8.19 -10.65
CA ASP A 92 3.10 -8.91 -9.48
C ASP A 92 4.62 -9.14 -9.57
N LEU A 93 5.24 -9.55 -8.46
CA LEU A 93 6.69 -9.76 -8.39
C LEU A 93 7.21 -10.76 -9.44
N ARG A 94 6.40 -11.74 -9.85
CA ARG A 94 6.77 -12.75 -10.83
C ARG A 94 6.59 -12.21 -12.26
N GLY A 95 5.51 -11.49 -12.50
CA GLY A 95 5.24 -10.76 -13.74
C GLY A 95 6.33 -9.73 -14.00
N MET A 96 6.66 -8.92 -12.99
CA MET A 96 7.72 -7.91 -13.08
C MET A 96 9.08 -8.52 -13.43
N SER A 97 9.48 -9.62 -12.79
CA SER A 97 10.76 -10.31 -13.13
C SER A 97 10.80 -10.80 -14.59
N ARG A 98 9.65 -11.27 -15.13
CA ARG A 98 9.56 -11.67 -16.56
C ARG A 98 9.60 -10.47 -17.50
N ARG A 99 8.84 -9.41 -17.19
CA ARG A 99 8.84 -8.18 -17.99
C ARG A 99 10.22 -7.55 -18.10
N LEU A 100 11.00 -7.55 -17.01
CA LEU A 100 12.38 -7.09 -17.03
C LEU A 100 13.28 -7.96 -17.94
N ALA A 101 13.03 -9.25 -18.03
CA ALA A 101 13.80 -10.13 -18.93
C ALA A 101 13.45 -9.91 -20.42
N GLU A 102 12.24 -9.50 -20.71
CA GLU A 102 11.69 -9.41 -22.07
C GLU A 102 11.85 -8.03 -22.72
N CYS A 103 11.97 -6.94 -21.94
CA CYS A 103 11.87 -5.57 -22.45
C CYS A 103 13.16 -4.76 -22.21
N PRO A 104 13.94 -4.42 -23.27
CA PRO A 104 15.14 -3.59 -23.14
C PRO A 104 14.88 -2.22 -22.50
N LEU A 105 13.76 -1.57 -22.80
CA LEU A 105 13.37 -0.30 -22.18
C LEU A 105 13.27 -0.41 -20.65
N PHE A 106 12.72 -1.52 -20.16
CA PHE A 106 12.60 -1.76 -18.70
C PHE A 106 13.95 -2.09 -18.08
N GLN A 107 14.81 -2.80 -18.79
CA GLN A 107 16.19 -3.08 -18.38
C GLN A 107 16.97 -1.78 -18.24
N TRP A 108 16.87 -0.91 -19.22
CA TRP A 108 17.48 0.42 -19.25
C TRP A 108 16.98 1.28 -18.08
N PHE A 109 15.66 1.39 -17.89
CA PHE A 109 15.09 2.19 -16.82
C PHE A 109 15.47 1.67 -15.43
N CYS A 110 15.52 0.36 -15.24
CA CYS A 110 15.84 -0.28 -13.97
C CYS A 110 17.34 -0.49 -13.72
N LEU A 111 18.22 -0.04 -14.60
CA LEU A 111 19.67 -0.17 -14.47
C LEU A 111 20.14 -1.62 -14.27
N VAL A 112 19.49 -2.58 -14.92
CA VAL A 112 19.81 -4.01 -14.81
C VAL A 112 20.64 -4.54 -15.98
N ASP A 113 20.74 -3.77 -17.07
CA ASP A 113 21.60 -4.00 -18.21
C ASP A 113 23.06 -3.66 -17.90
N ARG A 114 23.97 -4.46 -18.44
CA ARG A 114 25.41 -4.30 -18.36
C ARG A 114 26.02 -4.54 -19.73
N LEU A 115 27.25 -4.14 -19.94
CA LEU A 115 27.91 -4.27 -21.23
C LEU A 115 27.91 -5.69 -21.81
N GLU A 116 27.97 -6.73 -20.95
CA GLU A 116 28.08 -8.13 -21.38
C GLU A 116 26.90 -9.01 -21.00
N GLU A 117 26.06 -8.56 -20.04
CA GLU A 117 24.95 -9.37 -19.53
C GLU A 117 23.83 -8.51 -18.95
N VAL A 118 22.61 -9.03 -18.96
CA VAL A 118 21.46 -8.45 -18.24
C VAL A 118 21.21 -9.26 -16.99
N ARG A 119 21.30 -8.63 -15.81
CA ARG A 119 21.05 -9.27 -14.50
C ARG A 119 19.68 -8.93 -13.95
N VAL A 120 18.69 -9.66 -14.41
CA VAL A 120 17.30 -9.47 -13.97
C VAL A 120 17.11 -9.93 -12.52
N PRO A 121 16.56 -9.07 -11.63
CA PRO A 121 16.26 -9.47 -10.28
C PRO A 121 15.15 -10.54 -10.24
N SER A 122 15.38 -11.59 -9.45
CA SER A 122 14.41 -12.65 -9.23
C SER A 122 13.21 -12.15 -8.42
N LYS A 123 12.09 -12.89 -8.44
CA LYS A 123 10.91 -12.64 -7.59
C LYS A 123 11.30 -12.39 -6.12
N SER A 124 12.25 -13.18 -5.59
CA SER A 124 12.68 -13.05 -4.19
C SER A 124 13.51 -11.80 -3.95
N GLN A 125 14.27 -11.34 -4.92
CA GLN A 125 15.01 -10.07 -4.85
C GLN A 125 14.06 -8.89 -4.93
N LEU A 126 13.09 -8.89 -5.85
CA LEU A 126 12.04 -7.87 -5.92
C LEU A 126 11.22 -7.80 -4.62
N GLY A 127 10.94 -8.96 -4.00
CA GLY A 127 10.31 -8.99 -2.67
C GLY A 127 11.17 -8.38 -1.57
N ARG A 128 12.50 -8.48 -1.65
CA ARG A 128 13.41 -7.76 -0.74
C ARG A 128 13.47 -6.26 -1.07
N TYR A 129 13.46 -5.89 -2.34
CA TYR A 129 13.41 -4.49 -2.78
C TYR A 129 12.19 -3.77 -2.25
N PHE A 130 11.03 -4.43 -2.17
CA PHE A 130 9.82 -3.86 -1.59
C PHE A 130 10.01 -3.35 -0.15
N HIS A 131 10.89 -3.99 0.62
CA HIS A 131 11.23 -3.63 2.00
C HIS A 131 12.59 -2.95 2.13
N TRP A 132 13.14 -2.42 1.03
CA TRP A 132 14.49 -1.85 1.03
C TRP A 132 14.60 -0.61 1.90
N LEU A 133 13.53 0.17 1.93
CA LEU A 133 13.40 1.36 2.76
C LEU A 133 12.13 1.26 3.62
N PRO A 134 12.17 1.65 4.92
CA PRO A 134 10.98 1.78 5.74
C PRO A 134 10.00 2.80 5.17
N ARG A 135 8.71 2.64 5.46
CA ARG A 135 7.66 3.51 4.93
C ARG A 135 7.92 5.00 5.23
N GLU A 136 8.30 5.32 6.46
CA GLU A 136 8.54 6.69 6.92
C GLU A 136 9.62 7.37 6.08
N LYS A 137 10.69 6.65 5.76
CA LYS A 137 11.77 7.12 4.88
C LYS A 137 11.34 7.23 3.42
N LEU A 138 10.53 6.31 2.93
CA LEU A 138 9.93 6.43 1.61
C LEU A 138 9.01 7.65 1.50
N ASP A 139 8.25 7.96 2.55
CA ASP A 139 7.38 9.14 2.61
C ASP A 139 8.21 10.45 2.60
N GLU A 140 9.42 10.47 3.19
CA GLU A 140 10.39 11.58 3.06
C GLU A 140 10.87 11.74 1.60
N VAL A 141 11.20 10.64 0.91
CA VAL A 141 11.59 10.66 -0.51
C VAL A 141 10.47 11.25 -1.39
N ILE A 142 9.22 10.86 -1.14
CA ILE A 142 8.07 11.42 -1.86
C ILE A 142 7.90 12.91 -1.55
N GLY A 143 8.06 13.31 -0.29
CA GLY A 143 8.05 14.72 0.11
C GLY A 143 9.09 15.54 -0.64
N ARG A 144 10.30 15.02 -0.78
CA ARG A 144 11.38 15.66 -1.55
C ARG A 144 11.03 15.83 -3.03
N LEU A 145 10.39 14.81 -3.64
CA LEU A 145 9.92 14.91 -5.04
C LEU A 145 8.94 16.07 -5.22
N ILE A 146 7.96 16.18 -4.32
CA ILE A 146 6.94 17.23 -4.38
C ILE A 146 7.57 18.61 -4.18
N GLN A 147 8.48 18.74 -3.22
CA GLN A 147 9.21 19.99 -2.99
C GLN A 147 10.06 20.40 -4.20
N ALA A 148 10.76 19.46 -4.84
CA ALA A 148 11.54 19.74 -6.05
C ALA A 148 10.68 20.22 -7.23
N ALA A 149 9.43 19.72 -7.31
CA ALA A 149 8.48 20.16 -8.32
C ALA A 149 7.86 21.53 -8.02
N ALA A 150 7.75 21.92 -6.74
CA ALA A 150 7.15 23.18 -6.28
C ALA A 150 8.14 24.35 -6.19
N GLN A 151 9.43 24.08 -6.23
CA GLN A 151 10.46 25.10 -6.01
C GLN A 151 11.32 25.29 -7.27
N GLY A 152 11.38 26.52 -7.75
CA GLY A 152 12.39 26.94 -8.70
C GLY A 152 13.82 26.90 -8.08
N ASP A 153 14.84 26.75 -8.91
CA ASP A 153 16.21 26.90 -8.47
C ASP A 153 16.46 28.36 -8.03
N ALA A 154 16.93 28.55 -6.83
CA ALA A 154 17.20 29.87 -6.22
C ALA A 154 18.17 30.75 -7.07
N LYS A 155 19.01 30.15 -7.92
CA LYS A 155 19.98 30.86 -8.77
C LYS A 155 19.46 31.20 -10.15
N SER A 156 18.72 30.29 -10.79
CA SER A 156 18.25 30.45 -12.19
C SER A 156 16.80 30.89 -12.26
N GLY A 157 16.02 30.75 -11.18
CA GLY A 157 14.58 30.97 -11.20
C GLY A 157 13.80 29.93 -12.00
N VAL A 158 14.48 28.94 -12.58
CA VAL A 158 13.91 27.88 -13.38
C VAL A 158 13.56 26.69 -12.49
N ASN A 159 12.39 26.04 -12.74
CA ASN A 159 12.04 24.82 -12.04
C ASN A 159 13.10 23.74 -12.24
N ARG A 160 13.51 23.07 -11.15
CA ARG A 160 14.54 22.02 -11.21
C ARG A 160 14.18 20.85 -12.11
N LEU A 161 12.89 20.61 -12.29
CA LEU A 161 12.38 19.53 -13.13
C LEU A 161 12.05 19.98 -14.56
N TRP A 162 12.47 21.17 -14.96
CA TRP A 162 12.19 21.77 -16.28
C TRP A 162 10.69 21.80 -16.59
N LEU A 163 9.84 21.98 -15.59
CA LEU A 163 8.41 22.20 -15.77
C LEU A 163 8.18 23.62 -16.33
N ALA A 164 7.21 23.74 -17.21
CA ALA A 164 6.82 25.05 -17.75
C ALA A 164 6.31 26.01 -16.67
N ASN A 165 5.68 25.46 -15.65
CA ASN A 165 5.22 26.20 -14.46
C ASN A 165 5.60 25.41 -13.20
N ASP A 166 5.96 26.14 -12.13
CA ASP A 166 6.15 25.53 -10.82
C ASP A 166 4.84 24.88 -10.34
N LEU A 167 4.99 23.84 -9.55
CA LEU A 167 3.87 23.16 -8.96
C LEU A 167 3.28 24.00 -7.83
N GLU A 168 2.04 24.45 -7.95
CA GLU A 168 1.36 25.22 -6.93
C GLU A 168 0.83 24.28 -5.82
N LEU A 169 1.25 24.53 -4.57
CA LEU A 169 0.81 23.80 -3.40
C LEU A 169 -0.26 24.53 -2.58
N ASP A 170 -0.67 25.72 -3.02
CA ASP A 170 -1.57 26.62 -2.32
C ASP A 170 -3.01 26.07 -2.17
N ALA A 171 -3.45 25.21 -3.06
CA ALA A 171 -4.79 24.64 -3.06
C ALA A 171 -4.77 23.10 -3.10
N VAL A 172 -5.51 22.48 -2.18
CA VAL A 172 -5.62 21.03 -2.09
C VAL A 172 -7.06 20.56 -2.04
N TRP A 173 -7.31 19.35 -2.57
CA TRP A 173 -8.60 18.67 -2.54
C TRP A 173 -8.46 17.35 -1.82
N MET A 174 -9.34 17.14 -0.84
CA MET A 174 -9.31 15.96 0.02
C MET A 174 -10.50 15.05 -0.26
N ASP A 175 -10.25 13.76 -0.25
CA ASP A 175 -11.30 12.74 -0.28
C ASP A 175 -10.79 11.46 0.41
N SER A 176 -11.72 10.59 0.80
CA SER A 176 -11.42 9.31 1.41
C SER A 176 -11.92 8.14 0.54
N THR A 177 -11.17 7.04 0.56
CA THR A 177 -11.54 5.85 -0.20
C THR A 177 -11.18 4.58 0.56
N CYS A 178 -11.75 3.43 0.15
CA CYS A 178 -11.34 2.12 0.63
C CYS A 178 -10.20 1.58 -0.24
N VAL A 179 -9.11 1.18 0.40
CA VAL A 179 -8.12 0.27 -0.18
C VAL A 179 -8.63 -1.14 0.07
N GLU A 180 -9.23 -1.74 -0.95
CA GLU A 180 -9.85 -3.06 -0.87
C GLU A 180 -8.79 -4.13 -0.63
N ALA A 181 -8.98 -4.95 0.41
CA ALA A 181 -8.11 -6.09 0.70
C ALA A 181 -8.56 -7.33 -0.07
N ASN A 182 -7.60 -8.17 -0.44
CA ASN A 182 -7.87 -9.44 -1.11
C ASN A 182 -8.37 -10.49 -0.09
N VAL A 183 -9.60 -10.33 0.37
CA VAL A 183 -10.29 -11.24 1.29
C VAL A 183 -11.62 -11.68 0.69
N HIS A 184 -11.97 -12.94 0.93
CA HIS A 184 -13.30 -13.42 0.57
C HIS A 184 -14.36 -12.75 1.45
N PHE A 185 -15.59 -12.68 0.94
CA PHE A 185 -16.72 -12.23 1.76
C PHE A 185 -16.73 -13.03 3.09
N PRO A 186 -16.67 -12.36 4.25
CA PRO A 186 -16.52 -13.03 5.54
C PRO A 186 -17.80 -13.76 5.92
N VAL A 187 -17.73 -15.09 5.89
CA VAL A 187 -18.80 -15.98 6.33
C VAL A 187 -18.37 -16.64 7.62
N ASP A 188 -19.12 -16.47 8.70
CA ASP A 188 -18.71 -16.84 10.06
C ASP A 188 -18.24 -18.30 10.18
N TRP A 189 -18.97 -19.26 9.62
CA TRP A 189 -18.57 -20.67 9.69
C TRP A 189 -17.37 -21.01 8.80
N VAL A 190 -17.12 -20.21 7.74
CA VAL A 190 -15.93 -20.34 6.90
C VAL A 190 -14.70 -19.89 7.69
N LEU A 191 -14.79 -18.80 8.48
CA LEU A 191 -13.72 -18.41 9.38
C LEU A 191 -13.35 -19.52 10.37
N LEU A 192 -14.33 -20.22 10.95
CA LEU A 192 -14.08 -21.34 11.86
C LEU A 192 -13.40 -22.53 11.15
N ARG A 193 -13.79 -22.83 9.91
CA ARG A 193 -13.13 -23.83 9.06
C ARG A 193 -11.70 -23.44 8.78
N ASP A 194 -11.46 -22.20 8.40
CA ASP A 194 -10.12 -21.71 8.02
C ASP A 194 -9.18 -21.64 9.23
N ALA A 195 -9.71 -21.31 10.42
CA ALA A 195 -8.98 -21.45 11.69
C ALA A 195 -8.55 -22.91 11.91
N THR A 196 -9.51 -23.84 11.88
CA THR A 196 -9.24 -25.27 12.05
C THR A 196 -8.21 -25.77 11.04
N ARG A 197 -8.37 -25.39 9.78
CA ARG A 197 -7.45 -25.78 8.69
C ARG A 197 -6.03 -25.30 8.93
N THR A 198 -5.86 -24.04 9.33
CA THR A 198 -4.54 -23.45 9.55
C THR A 198 -3.87 -24.09 10.77
N LEU A 199 -4.59 -24.21 11.88
CA LEU A 199 -4.05 -24.79 13.11
C LEU A 199 -3.71 -26.27 12.92
N MET A 200 -4.56 -27.07 12.29
CA MET A 200 -4.30 -28.48 12.09
C MET A 200 -3.17 -28.75 11.09
N LYS A 201 -3.05 -27.93 10.03
CA LYS A 201 -1.90 -28.03 9.11
C LYS A 201 -0.58 -27.65 9.81
N ALA A 202 -0.59 -26.64 10.66
CA ALA A 202 0.59 -26.28 11.44
C ALA A 202 0.93 -27.37 12.48
N THR A 203 -0.07 -27.93 13.15
CA THR A 203 0.09 -29.07 14.08
C THR A 203 0.67 -30.28 13.36
N ASP A 204 0.17 -30.62 12.18
CA ASP A 204 0.66 -31.74 11.38
C ASP A 204 2.13 -31.56 10.98
N LEU A 205 2.47 -30.33 10.57
CA LEU A 205 3.84 -29.96 10.24
C LEU A 205 4.78 -30.13 11.46
N ILE A 206 4.41 -29.64 12.64
CA ILE A 206 5.19 -29.79 13.90
C ILE A 206 5.37 -31.27 14.23
N ARG A 207 4.31 -32.07 14.12
CA ARG A 207 4.34 -33.53 14.37
C ARG A 207 5.24 -34.25 13.37
N GLY A 208 5.27 -33.82 12.10
CA GLY A 208 6.15 -34.35 11.06
C GLY A 208 7.64 -34.18 11.38
N HIS A 209 8.00 -33.13 12.13
CA HIS A 209 9.36 -32.84 12.59
C HIS A 209 9.67 -33.42 13.99
N GLY A 210 8.91 -34.40 14.44
CA GLY A 210 9.23 -35.20 15.65
C GLY A 210 8.53 -34.73 16.92
N LEU A 211 8.04 -33.50 17.01
CA LEU A 211 7.39 -32.96 18.22
C LEU A 211 5.91 -33.41 18.28
N LYS A 212 5.67 -34.51 18.99
CA LYS A 212 4.36 -35.15 19.03
C LYS A 212 3.72 -35.09 20.42
N HIS A 213 2.42 -34.82 20.43
CA HIS A 213 1.55 -34.97 21.58
C HIS A 213 0.37 -35.87 21.21
N ARG A 214 -0.15 -36.65 22.19
CA ARG A 214 -1.29 -37.57 21.97
C ARG A 214 -2.54 -36.78 21.52
N MET A 215 -3.02 -37.10 20.33
CA MET A 215 -4.26 -36.55 19.72
C MET A 215 -4.71 -37.45 18.58
N GLN A 216 -5.97 -37.28 18.12
CA GLN A 216 -6.41 -37.82 16.85
C GLN A 216 -5.62 -37.15 15.70
N GLU A 217 -5.48 -37.86 14.60
CA GLU A 217 -4.76 -37.32 13.44
C GLU A 217 -5.38 -35.99 12.98
N PRO A 218 -4.56 -34.98 12.64
CA PRO A 218 -5.02 -33.66 12.22
C PRO A 218 -6.01 -33.71 11.06
N GLY A 219 -5.84 -34.68 10.14
CA GLY A 219 -6.73 -34.92 9.01
C GLY A 219 -8.17 -35.23 9.42
N HIS A 220 -8.38 -35.88 10.58
CA HIS A 220 -9.71 -36.16 11.12
C HIS A 220 -10.50 -34.85 11.39
N PHE A 221 -9.87 -33.88 12.05
CA PHE A 221 -10.50 -32.59 12.35
C PHE A 221 -10.77 -31.78 11.08
N LEU A 222 -9.91 -31.90 10.06
CA LEU A 222 -10.12 -31.26 8.76
C LEU A 222 -11.33 -31.84 8.02
N ALA A 223 -11.46 -33.16 8.02
CA ALA A 223 -12.61 -33.82 7.40
C ALA A 223 -13.92 -33.47 8.13
N GLU A 224 -13.89 -33.46 9.48
CA GLU A 224 -15.07 -33.17 10.28
C GLU A 224 -15.55 -31.73 10.11
N ILE A 225 -14.65 -30.74 10.17
CA ILE A 225 -15.04 -29.33 10.00
C ILE A 225 -15.57 -29.06 8.58
N ASN A 226 -15.00 -29.70 7.55
CA ASN A 226 -15.49 -29.57 6.17
C ASN A 226 -16.90 -30.17 6.04
N ARG A 227 -17.19 -31.31 6.65
CA ARG A 227 -18.55 -31.89 6.72
C ARG A 227 -19.53 -30.91 7.35
N GLN A 228 -19.14 -30.27 8.44
CA GLN A 228 -19.99 -29.28 9.11
C GLN A 228 -20.23 -28.03 8.25
N CYS A 229 -19.25 -27.59 7.46
CA CYS A 229 -19.45 -26.50 6.49
C CYS A 229 -20.46 -26.84 5.41
N ILE A 230 -20.39 -28.05 4.86
CA ILE A 230 -21.38 -28.55 3.88
C ILE A 230 -22.77 -28.62 4.53
N ALA A 231 -22.86 -29.18 5.74
CA ALA A 231 -24.10 -29.25 6.49
C ALA A 231 -24.69 -27.85 6.79
N MET A 232 -23.82 -26.84 7.07
CA MET A 232 -24.26 -25.45 7.28
C MET A 232 -24.87 -24.83 6.02
N ALA A 233 -24.25 -25.06 4.86
CA ALA A 233 -24.76 -24.59 3.56
C ALA A 233 -26.10 -25.26 3.21
N GLN A 234 -26.25 -26.56 3.48
CA GLN A 234 -27.48 -27.32 3.27
C GLN A 234 -28.58 -26.89 4.25
N ALA A 235 -28.23 -26.63 5.53
CA ALA A 235 -29.16 -26.16 6.54
C ALA A 235 -29.82 -24.82 6.18
N GLY A 236 -29.16 -23.98 5.37
CA GLY A 236 -29.72 -22.74 4.87
C GLY A 236 -30.93 -22.92 3.92
N LYS A 237 -31.05 -24.10 3.31
CA LYS A 237 -32.15 -24.47 2.38
C LYS A 237 -33.28 -25.28 3.04
N ALA A 238 -33.11 -25.67 4.31
CA ALA A 238 -34.11 -26.48 5.03
C ALA A 238 -35.30 -25.64 5.49
N THR A 239 -36.48 -26.25 5.60
CA THR A 239 -37.71 -25.65 6.11
C THR A 239 -37.51 -25.07 7.52
N ASP A 240 -36.71 -25.74 8.36
CA ASP A 240 -36.37 -25.33 9.74
C ASP A 240 -34.91 -24.81 9.82
N SER A 241 -34.55 -23.95 8.86
CA SER A 241 -33.17 -23.52 8.61
C SER A 241 -32.47 -22.94 9.85
N LYS A 242 -33.16 -22.15 10.66
CA LYS A 242 -32.59 -21.57 11.89
C LYS A 242 -32.16 -22.63 12.90
N LYS A 243 -33.03 -23.60 13.22
CA LYS A 243 -32.74 -24.68 14.17
C LYS A 243 -31.63 -25.60 13.68
N ALA A 244 -31.65 -25.93 12.39
CA ALA A 244 -30.61 -26.73 11.76
C ALA A 244 -29.23 -26.03 11.81
N ARG A 245 -29.15 -24.75 11.45
CA ARG A 245 -27.89 -23.96 11.52
C ARG A 245 -27.36 -23.82 12.95
N LYS A 246 -28.23 -23.61 13.95
CA LYS A 246 -27.84 -23.57 15.36
C LYS A 246 -27.22 -24.89 15.82
N ARG A 247 -27.78 -26.04 15.41
CA ARG A 247 -27.22 -27.37 15.72
C ARG A 247 -25.85 -27.58 15.11
N VAL A 248 -25.69 -27.28 13.83
CA VAL A 248 -24.41 -27.40 13.13
C VAL A 248 -23.36 -26.49 13.77
N LEU A 249 -23.67 -25.24 14.07
CA LEU A 249 -22.71 -24.33 14.71
C LEU A 249 -22.26 -24.82 16.10
N ARG A 250 -23.16 -25.40 16.90
CA ARG A 250 -22.75 -25.99 18.17
C ARG A 250 -21.69 -27.07 17.98
N ARG A 251 -21.88 -27.96 17.00
CA ARG A 251 -20.88 -28.98 16.66
C ARG A 251 -19.57 -28.39 16.18
N MET A 252 -19.60 -27.37 15.31
CA MET A 252 -18.39 -26.65 14.86
C MET A 252 -17.64 -26.05 16.05
N LYS A 253 -18.34 -25.42 17.01
CA LYS A 253 -17.72 -24.87 18.24
C LYS A 253 -16.99 -25.92 19.08
N GLU A 254 -17.54 -27.13 19.20
CA GLU A 254 -16.90 -28.25 19.89
C GLU A 254 -15.60 -28.64 19.20
N ILE A 255 -15.60 -28.81 17.87
CA ILE A 255 -14.41 -29.14 17.06
C ILE A 255 -13.35 -28.03 17.27
N VAL A 256 -13.73 -26.78 17.10
CA VAL A 256 -12.84 -25.62 17.25
C VAL A 256 -12.20 -25.56 18.64
N ARG A 257 -12.96 -25.87 19.71
CA ARG A 257 -12.44 -25.91 21.09
C ARG A 257 -11.35 -26.98 21.25
N VAL A 258 -11.56 -28.18 20.68
CA VAL A 258 -10.59 -29.29 20.75
C VAL A 258 -9.35 -28.96 19.92
N VAL A 259 -9.55 -28.46 18.70
CA VAL A 259 -8.47 -28.02 17.80
C VAL A 259 -7.59 -26.94 18.45
N ARG A 260 -8.21 -25.92 19.08
CA ARG A 260 -7.49 -24.88 19.80
C ARG A 260 -6.57 -25.46 20.88
N LYS A 261 -7.07 -26.41 21.67
CA LYS A 261 -6.30 -27.05 22.74
C LYS A 261 -5.10 -27.83 22.19
N HIS A 262 -5.27 -28.58 21.10
CA HIS A 262 -4.18 -29.33 20.47
C HIS A 262 -3.15 -28.41 19.80
N ALA A 263 -3.62 -27.37 19.11
CA ALA A 263 -2.73 -26.38 18.47
C ALA A 263 -1.89 -25.63 19.51
N GLN A 264 -2.49 -25.20 20.63
CA GLN A 264 -1.77 -24.54 21.71
C GLN A 264 -0.67 -25.46 22.26
N ARG A 265 -0.95 -26.72 22.54
CA ARG A 265 0.06 -27.68 23.04
C ARG A 265 1.21 -27.90 22.07
N HIS A 266 0.94 -28.03 20.77
CA HIS A 266 2.00 -28.20 19.78
C HIS A 266 2.78 -26.89 19.54
N ARG A 267 2.12 -25.75 19.68
CA ARG A 267 2.75 -24.44 19.69
C ARG A 267 3.78 -24.35 20.84
N ASP A 268 3.37 -24.72 22.05
CA ASP A 268 4.21 -24.66 23.23
C ASP A 268 5.39 -25.69 23.13
N LEU A 269 5.14 -26.91 22.63
CA LEU A 269 6.20 -27.88 22.34
C LEU A 269 7.20 -27.33 21.28
N LEU A 270 6.75 -26.65 20.25
CA LEU A 270 7.65 -26.06 19.25
C LEU A 270 8.47 -24.91 19.86
N ASP A 271 7.87 -24.07 20.69
CA ASP A 271 8.53 -22.94 21.32
C ASP A 271 9.63 -23.41 22.29
N GLU A 272 9.37 -24.48 23.09
CA GLU A 272 10.28 -25.02 24.06
C GLU A 272 11.37 -25.93 23.45
N HIS A 273 11.06 -26.62 22.34
CA HIS A 273 11.90 -27.71 21.83
C HIS A 273 12.21 -27.59 20.33
N TRP A 274 12.14 -26.40 19.74
CA TRP A 274 12.41 -26.22 18.31
C TRP A 274 13.79 -26.75 17.88
N GLU A 275 14.78 -26.72 18.77
CA GLU A 275 16.14 -27.24 18.53
C GLU A 275 16.18 -28.75 18.26
N GLN A 276 15.15 -29.50 18.63
CA GLN A 276 15.03 -30.92 18.35
C GLN A 276 14.50 -31.18 16.91
N THR A 277 14.17 -30.12 16.18
CA THR A 277 13.73 -30.19 14.78
C THR A 277 14.90 -29.87 13.86
N ASP A 278 14.77 -30.17 12.57
CA ASP A 278 15.70 -29.74 11.52
C ASP A 278 15.45 -28.30 11.04
N TRP A 279 14.63 -27.53 11.75
CA TRP A 279 14.34 -26.14 11.42
C TRP A 279 15.38 -25.17 11.96
N THR A 280 15.60 -24.10 11.19
CA THR A 280 16.23 -22.91 11.75
C THR A 280 15.26 -22.19 12.69
N ARG A 281 15.79 -21.41 13.65
CA ARG A 281 14.98 -20.60 14.57
C ARG A 281 13.96 -19.73 13.82
N ALA A 282 14.37 -19.10 12.70
CA ALA A 282 13.48 -18.26 11.89
C ALA A 282 12.30 -19.05 11.29
N GLN A 283 12.52 -20.31 10.90
CA GLN A 283 11.45 -21.19 10.40
C GLN A 283 10.47 -21.58 11.52
N ALA A 284 10.99 -21.95 12.70
CA ALA A 284 10.16 -22.23 13.86
C ALA A 284 9.31 -21.02 14.27
N GLU A 285 9.92 -19.83 14.36
CA GLU A 285 9.23 -18.57 14.65
C GLU A 285 8.15 -18.22 13.61
N GLN A 286 8.36 -18.56 12.36
CA GLN A 286 7.34 -18.35 11.32
C GLN A 286 6.09 -19.22 11.55
N VAL A 287 6.29 -20.47 11.96
CA VAL A 287 5.18 -21.39 12.31
C VAL A 287 4.48 -20.92 13.57
N LEU A 288 5.23 -20.53 14.61
CA LEU A 288 4.70 -19.99 15.86
C LEU A 288 3.83 -18.76 15.60
N ARG A 289 4.35 -17.75 14.89
CA ARG A 289 3.59 -16.53 14.53
C ARG A 289 2.28 -16.83 13.80
N ARG A 290 2.29 -17.83 12.91
CA ARG A 290 1.09 -18.24 12.19
C ARG A 290 0.03 -18.88 13.10
N ILE A 291 0.45 -19.69 14.07
CA ILE A 291 -0.44 -20.31 15.06
C ILE A 291 -0.98 -19.24 15.99
N ASP A 292 -0.11 -18.40 16.55
CA ASP A 292 -0.45 -17.34 17.49
C ASP A 292 -1.47 -16.36 16.90
N GLY A 293 -1.25 -15.91 15.67
CA GLY A 293 -2.18 -15.01 14.98
C GLY A 293 -3.60 -15.60 14.87
N VAL A 294 -3.72 -16.89 14.54
CA VAL A 294 -5.03 -17.56 14.46
C VAL A 294 -5.63 -17.79 15.84
N LEU A 295 -4.82 -18.23 16.82
CA LEU A 295 -5.27 -18.47 18.20
C LEU A 295 -5.80 -17.18 18.86
N GLN A 296 -5.20 -16.03 18.54
CA GLN A 296 -5.60 -14.72 19.03
C GLN A 296 -6.96 -14.30 18.47
N GLN A 297 -7.22 -14.49 17.18
CA GLN A 297 -8.45 -14.06 16.50
C GLN A 297 -9.63 -15.04 16.68
N MET A 298 -9.33 -16.32 16.89
CA MET A 298 -10.34 -17.38 16.93
C MET A 298 -11.44 -17.16 17.99
N PRO A 299 -11.18 -16.70 19.24
CA PRO A 299 -12.26 -16.46 20.20
C PRO A 299 -13.27 -15.43 19.73
N ALA A 300 -12.82 -14.34 19.11
CA ALA A 300 -13.69 -13.31 18.57
C ALA A 300 -14.52 -13.83 17.38
N ALA A 301 -13.92 -14.62 16.49
CA ALA A 301 -14.63 -15.26 15.37
C ALA A 301 -15.71 -16.25 15.88
N VAL A 302 -15.42 -17.04 16.93
CA VAL A 302 -16.40 -17.93 17.57
C VAL A 302 -17.53 -17.15 18.22
N LYS A 303 -17.21 -16.03 18.89
CA LYS A 303 -18.22 -15.14 19.49
C LYS A 303 -19.11 -14.53 18.39
N GLN A 304 -18.52 -14.00 17.33
CA GLN A 304 -19.27 -13.43 16.19
C GLN A 304 -20.24 -14.46 15.57
N ALA A 305 -19.77 -15.67 15.29
CA ALA A 305 -20.60 -16.74 14.77
C ALA A 305 -21.76 -17.10 15.74
N HIS A 306 -21.47 -17.10 17.05
CA HIS A 306 -22.50 -17.36 18.08
C HIS A 306 -23.57 -16.27 18.09
N GLU A 307 -23.16 -14.98 18.17
CA GLU A 307 -24.09 -13.86 18.20
C GLU A 307 -25.01 -13.85 16.98
N ARG A 308 -24.45 -14.02 15.80
CA ARG A 308 -25.20 -13.95 14.54
C ARG A 308 -26.10 -15.17 14.26
N ILE A 309 -25.66 -16.38 14.61
CA ILE A 309 -26.38 -17.61 14.23
C ILE A 309 -27.22 -18.16 15.39
N ILE A 310 -26.68 -18.18 16.64
CA ILE A 310 -27.41 -18.69 17.81
C ILE A 310 -28.19 -17.56 18.46
N GLY A 311 -27.55 -16.42 18.71
CA GLY A 311 -28.17 -15.25 19.33
C GLY A 311 -29.11 -14.47 18.43
N GLU A 312 -29.03 -14.66 17.13
CA GLU A 312 -29.78 -13.89 16.10
C GLU A 312 -29.64 -12.38 16.25
N ARG A 313 -28.44 -11.96 16.72
CA ARG A 313 -28.10 -10.55 16.95
C ARG A 313 -27.18 -10.02 15.84
N GLN A 314 -27.28 -8.74 15.57
CA GLN A 314 -26.33 -8.06 14.71
C GLN A 314 -25.02 -7.80 15.47
N VAL A 315 -23.90 -7.95 14.79
CA VAL A 315 -22.56 -7.56 15.27
C VAL A 315 -22.22 -6.22 14.63
N ALA A 316 -21.79 -5.26 15.44
CA ALA A 316 -21.40 -3.95 14.94
C ALA A 316 -20.27 -4.06 13.92
N ASN A 317 -20.23 -3.19 12.91
CA ASN A 317 -19.22 -3.28 11.83
C ASN A 317 -17.79 -3.16 12.38
N ALA A 318 -17.58 -2.38 13.42
CA ALA A 318 -16.28 -2.24 14.07
C ALA A 318 -15.80 -3.52 14.78
N ASP A 319 -16.71 -4.40 15.21
CA ASP A 319 -16.40 -5.62 15.95
C ASP A 319 -16.34 -6.86 15.04
N LYS A 320 -16.56 -6.70 13.74
CA LYS A 320 -16.58 -7.83 12.80
C LYS A 320 -15.19 -8.33 12.50
N ILE A 321 -14.97 -9.62 12.68
CA ILE A 321 -13.79 -10.33 12.20
C ILE A 321 -13.99 -10.66 10.73
N LEU A 322 -13.18 -10.07 9.87
CA LEU A 322 -13.22 -10.26 8.43
C LEU A 322 -12.23 -11.33 7.96
N SER A 323 -11.11 -11.44 8.64
CA SER A 323 -10.05 -12.40 8.34
C SER A 323 -9.35 -12.84 9.62
N LEU A 324 -8.91 -14.08 9.68
CA LEU A 324 -8.07 -14.60 10.77
C LEU A 324 -6.58 -14.32 10.54
N TYR A 325 -6.22 -13.85 9.35
CA TYR A 325 -4.83 -13.64 8.92
C TYR A 325 -4.47 -12.17 8.81
N ASP A 326 -5.48 -11.31 8.89
CA ASP A 326 -5.35 -9.86 8.74
C ASP A 326 -6.38 -9.19 9.65
N ALA A 327 -5.93 -8.85 10.85
CA ALA A 327 -6.77 -8.31 11.91
C ALA A 327 -7.13 -6.83 11.68
N ASP A 328 -6.35 -6.14 10.84
CA ASP A 328 -6.47 -4.70 10.60
C ASP A 328 -7.47 -4.35 9.48
N LEU A 329 -8.38 -5.28 9.15
CA LEU A 329 -9.39 -5.05 8.13
C LEU A 329 -10.71 -4.59 8.74
N HIS A 330 -11.35 -3.64 8.08
CA HIS A 330 -12.60 -3.04 8.51
C HIS A 330 -13.70 -3.16 7.46
N VAL A 331 -14.96 -3.13 7.93
CA VAL A 331 -16.13 -2.96 7.08
C VAL A 331 -16.31 -1.47 6.79
N ILE A 332 -16.19 -1.08 5.53
CA ILE A 332 -16.36 0.30 5.08
C ILE A 332 -17.69 0.40 4.36
N VAL A 333 -18.62 1.14 4.96
CA VAL A 333 -19.95 1.38 4.39
C VAL A 333 -19.86 2.52 3.39
N ARG A 334 -20.15 2.24 2.12
CA ARG A 334 -20.03 3.22 1.03
C ARG A 334 -21.35 3.85 0.62
N GLY A 335 -22.48 3.16 0.83
CA GLY A 335 -23.80 3.65 0.43
C GLY A 335 -23.96 3.92 -1.08
N LYS A 336 -23.10 3.35 -1.92
CA LYS A 336 -23.14 3.51 -3.37
C LYS A 336 -23.89 2.36 -4.03
N ALA A 337 -24.55 2.63 -5.15
CA ALA A 337 -25.39 1.67 -5.88
C ALA A 337 -24.68 0.37 -6.32
N GLY A 338 -23.34 0.34 -6.41
CA GLY A 338 -22.58 -0.82 -6.87
C GLY A 338 -21.98 -1.68 -5.76
N ALA A 339 -21.81 -1.15 -4.55
CA ALA A 339 -21.29 -1.87 -3.39
C ALA A 339 -21.72 -1.17 -2.10
N GLU A 340 -22.58 -1.82 -1.35
CA GLU A 340 -23.05 -1.31 -0.06
C GLU A 340 -21.91 -1.29 0.98
N VAL A 341 -21.05 -2.30 0.93
CA VAL A 341 -19.88 -2.44 1.82
C VAL A 341 -18.65 -2.89 1.05
N GLU A 342 -17.49 -2.35 1.45
CA GLU A 342 -16.16 -2.77 1.02
C GLU A 342 -15.37 -3.28 2.24
N PHE A 343 -14.39 -4.17 2.03
CA PHE A 343 -13.54 -4.73 3.09
C PHE A 343 -12.09 -4.31 2.87
N GLY A 344 -11.53 -3.59 3.81
CA GLY A 344 -10.17 -3.07 3.68
C GLY A 344 -9.83 -2.01 4.72
N ASN A 345 -9.01 -1.06 4.32
CA ASN A 345 -8.61 0.09 5.13
C ASN A 345 -9.02 1.39 4.44
N THR A 346 -9.47 2.35 5.21
CA THR A 346 -9.76 3.68 4.69
C THR A 346 -8.46 4.41 4.42
N LEU A 347 -8.33 5.00 3.23
CA LEU A 347 -7.23 5.84 2.80
C LEU A 347 -7.76 7.26 2.61
N LEU A 348 -7.21 8.22 3.35
CA LEU A 348 -7.34 9.65 3.08
C LEU A 348 -6.31 10.04 2.02
N ILE A 349 -6.70 10.87 1.07
CA ILE A 349 -5.83 11.45 0.04
C ILE A 349 -6.10 12.94 -0.03
N ALA A 350 -5.03 13.74 -0.14
CA ALA A 350 -5.09 15.11 -0.59
C ALA A 350 -4.27 15.26 -1.87
N GLU A 351 -4.87 15.83 -2.91
CA GLU A 351 -4.18 16.16 -4.16
C GLU A 351 -4.16 17.66 -4.41
N GLN A 352 -3.14 18.16 -5.11
CA GLN A 352 -3.04 19.54 -5.55
C GLN A 352 -3.59 19.71 -6.99
N ALA A 353 -3.57 20.94 -7.52
CA ALA A 353 -4.27 21.33 -8.76
C ALA A 353 -3.86 20.48 -9.99
N GLN A 354 -2.58 20.14 -10.17
CA GLN A 354 -2.09 19.37 -11.32
C GLN A 354 -2.23 17.85 -11.10
N GLY A 355 -2.74 17.41 -9.93
CA GLY A 355 -3.09 16.02 -9.68
C GLY A 355 -2.02 15.20 -8.95
N LEU A 356 -0.98 15.83 -8.37
CA LEU A 356 -0.07 15.11 -7.47
C LEU A 356 -0.76 14.84 -6.14
N VAL A 357 -0.53 13.66 -5.60
CA VAL A 357 -0.90 13.34 -4.22
C VAL A 357 0.11 13.97 -3.29
N VAL A 358 -0.33 14.92 -2.47
CA VAL A 358 0.53 15.69 -1.55
C VAL A 358 0.42 15.25 -0.10
N ASP A 359 -0.69 14.61 0.27
CA ASP A 359 -0.86 13.92 1.54
C ASP A 359 -1.65 12.63 1.35
N TRP A 360 -1.29 11.58 2.12
CA TRP A 360 -1.99 10.31 2.16
C TRP A 360 -1.85 9.68 3.55
N TYR A 361 -2.93 9.04 3.99
CA TYR A 361 -2.93 8.32 5.26
C TYR A 361 -3.84 7.10 5.21
N LEU A 362 -3.24 5.91 5.28
CA LEU A 362 -3.98 4.66 5.42
C LEU A 362 -4.26 4.41 6.90
N HIS A 363 -5.53 4.31 7.28
CA HIS A 363 -5.92 4.04 8.65
C HIS A 363 -5.73 2.56 8.99
N GLN A 364 -5.00 2.27 10.08
CA GLN A 364 -4.90 0.93 10.63
C GLN A 364 -6.17 0.55 11.37
N GLU A 365 -6.64 1.46 12.22
CA GLU A 365 -7.90 1.33 12.94
C GLU A 365 -9.08 1.75 12.06
N GLN A 366 -10.30 1.55 12.57
CA GLN A 366 -11.48 2.10 11.93
C GLN A 366 -11.32 3.61 11.75
N ALA A 367 -11.37 4.09 10.52
CA ALA A 367 -11.18 5.51 10.25
C ALA A 367 -12.25 6.35 10.96
N PRO A 368 -11.87 7.50 11.53
CA PRO A 368 -12.83 8.45 12.02
C PRO A 368 -13.63 9.07 10.86
N ALA A 369 -14.71 9.79 11.18
CA ALA A 369 -15.45 10.55 10.17
C ALA A 369 -14.53 11.53 9.42
N ASP A 370 -14.78 11.77 8.14
CA ASP A 370 -13.94 12.61 7.28
C ASP A 370 -13.64 13.99 7.87
N SER A 371 -14.64 14.59 8.57
CA SER A 371 -14.43 15.86 9.26
C SER A 371 -13.36 15.85 10.35
N ARG A 372 -13.06 14.69 10.94
CA ARG A 372 -11.99 14.53 11.93
C ARG A 372 -10.62 14.25 11.32
N GLN A 373 -10.56 13.97 10.03
CA GLN A 373 -9.32 13.65 9.33
C GLN A 373 -8.60 14.91 8.81
N LEU A 374 -9.36 15.99 8.53
CA LEU A 374 -8.84 17.23 7.96
C LEU A 374 -7.75 17.89 8.83
N PRO A 375 -7.91 18.07 10.15
CA PRO A 375 -6.88 18.72 10.97
C PRO A 375 -5.51 18.01 10.88
N ALA A 376 -5.50 16.69 11.07
CA ALA A 376 -4.29 15.89 11.01
C ALA A 376 -3.64 15.89 9.60
N SER A 377 -4.43 15.98 8.54
CA SER A 377 -3.91 16.10 7.17
C SER A 377 -3.24 17.46 6.94
N LEU A 378 -3.85 18.54 7.41
CA LEU A 378 -3.25 19.89 7.36
C LEU A 378 -1.93 19.92 8.14
N GLU A 379 -1.89 19.36 9.35
CA GLU A 379 -0.66 19.29 10.16
C GLU A 379 0.46 18.52 9.44
N ARG A 380 0.18 17.40 8.79
CA ARG A 380 1.16 16.65 8.00
C ARG A 380 1.67 17.43 6.80
N MET A 381 0.79 18.15 6.10
CA MET A 381 1.19 19.01 4.96
C MET A 381 2.01 20.21 5.44
N GLU A 382 1.63 20.87 6.51
CA GLU A 382 2.39 21.97 7.13
C GLU A 382 3.78 21.52 7.61
N ALA A 383 3.87 20.32 8.21
CA ALA A 383 5.15 19.74 8.61
C ALA A 383 6.06 19.42 7.42
N ARG A 384 5.47 19.06 6.26
CA ARG A 384 6.22 18.70 5.05
C ARG A 384 6.62 19.89 4.19
N PHE A 385 5.74 20.87 4.07
CA PHE A 385 5.92 21.99 3.12
C PHE A 385 6.13 23.35 3.79
N GLY A 386 5.87 23.48 5.08
CA GLY A 386 5.90 24.71 5.84
C GLY A 386 4.52 25.29 6.13
N GLY A 387 4.42 26.08 7.21
CA GLY A 387 3.18 26.75 7.58
C GLY A 387 2.79 27.82 6.54
N GLY A 388 1.48 27.97 6.28
CA GLY A 388 0.94 28.97 5.36
C GLY A 388 1.10 28.67 3.87
N VAL A 389 1.70 27.54 3.49
CA VAL A 389 1.80 27.11 2.08
C VAL A 389 0.43 26.73 1.54
N ILE A 390 -0.38 25.99 2.32
CA ILE A 390 -1.75 25.62 1.94
C ILE A 390 -2.68 26.80 2.24
N GLN A 391 -3.25 27.41 1.21
CA GLN A 391 -4.12 28.59 1.30
C GLN A 391 -5.59 28.28 1.00
N ALA A 392 -5.89 27.10 0.45
CA ALA A 392 -7.26 26.70 0.14
C ALA A 392 -7.45 25.18 0.28
N VAL A 393 -8.57 24.76 0.86
CA VAL A 393 -8.92 23.34 1.02
C VAL A 393 -10.31 23.08 0.46
N GLY A 394 -10.38 22.14 -0.50
CA GLY A 394 -11.62 21.58 -1.04
C GLY A 394 -11.89 20.17 -0.51
N GLY A 395 -13.14 19.78 -0.45
CA GLY A 395 -13.56 18.45 -0.03
C GLY A 395 -15.06 18.26 -0.17
N ASP A 396 -15.51 17.02 0.05
CA ASP A 396 -16.94 16.71 0.01
C ASP A 396 -17.68 17.16 1.29
N ARG A 397 -18.97 16.83 1.40
CA ARG A 397 -19.81 17.17 2.57
C ARG A 397 -19.37 16.47 3.86
N GLY A 398 -18.65 15.36 3.75
CA GLY A 398 -18.14 14.62 4.89
C GLY A 398 -17.14 15.42 5.70
N PHE A 399 -16.34 16.26 5.04
CA PHE A 399 -15.34 17.11 5.69
C PHE A 399 -15.91 18.39 6.31
N ASP A 400 -17.13 18.81 5.91
CA ASP A 400 -17.72 20.06 6.44
C ASP A 400 -18.24 19.86 7.87
N SER A 401 -17.67 20.63 8.81
CA SER A 401 -18.08 20.72 10.22
C SER A 401 -17.83 22.12 10.77
N ALA A 402 -18.50 22.48 11.87
CA ALA A 402 -18.28 23.77 12.52
C ALA A 402 -16.81 23.91 12.97
N ALA A 403 -16.23 22.85 13.55
CA ALA A 403 -14.82 22.84 13.97
C ALA A 403 -13.86 23.06 12.79
N ASN A 404 -14.09 22.43 11.65
CA ASN A 404 -13.23 22.62 10.48
C ASN A 404 -13.38 24.01 9.85
N ARG A 405 -14.57 24.58 9.89
CA ARG A 405 -14.76 25.98 9.43
C ARG A 405 -13.98 26.97 10.30
N GLU A 406 -14.00 26.78 11.62
CA GLU A 406 -13.24 27.63 12.54
C GLU A 406 -11.73 27.42 12.38
N LEU A 407 -11.26 26.16 12.33
CA LEU A 407 -9.86 25.84 12.08
C LEU A 407 -9.31 26.49 10.79
N LEU A 408 -10.05 26.39 9.69
CA LEU A 408 -9.62 26.99 8.42
C LEU A 408 -9.61 28.51 8.49
N LYS A 409 -10.55 29.11 9.23
CA LYS A 409 -10.57 30.55 9.44
C LYS A 409 -9.40 31.02 10.33
N GLU A 410 -9.10 30.30 11.42
CA GLU A 410 -7.96 30.58 12.29
C GLU A 410 -6.62 30.50 11.55
N LYS A 411 -6.49 29.56 10.60
CA LYS A 411 -5.30 29.37 9.77
C LYS A 411 -5.25 30.29 8.54
N ASP A 412 -6.24 31.16 8.34
CA ASP A 412 -6.41 31.97 7.12
C ASP A 412 -6.44 31.14 5.82
N VAL A 413 -7.02 29.95 5.89
CA VAL A 413 -7.16 29.03 4.75
C VAL A 413 -8.56 29.15 4.15
N PHE A 414 -8.64 29.38 2.83
CA PHE A 414 -9.89 29.48 2.12
C PHE A 414 -10.67 28.14 2.21
N ASN A 415 -11.84 28.20 2.81
CA ASN A 415 -12.70 27.03 2.98
C ASN A 415 -13.53 26.77 1.70
N ALA A 416 -13.12 25.80 0.89
CA ALA A 416 -13.88 25.30 -0.26
C ALA A 416 -14.51 23.92 0.00
N LEU A 417 -14.72 23.53 1.25
CA LEU A 417 -15.48 22.32 1.59
C LEU A 417 -16.93 22.46 1.16
N CYS A 418 -17.52 21.39 0.62
CA CYS A 418 -18.91 21.37 0.22
C CYS A 418 -19.80 21.44 1.47
N PRO A 419 -20.62 22.48 1.69
CA PRO A 419 -21.44 22.60 2.86
C PRO A 419 -22.57 21.57 2.84
N ARG A 420 -23.00 21.13 4.05
CA ARG A 420 -24.10 20.17 4.21
C ARG A 420 -25.46 20.79 3.87
N GLY A 421 -25.64 22.08 4.15
CA GLY A 421 -26.88 22.81 3.89
C GLY A 421 -27.01 23.22 2.41
N ALA A 422 -28.18 22.93 1.81
CA ALA A 422 -28.43 23.26 0.39
C ALA A 422 -28.43 24.78 0.12
N GLU A 423 -29.01 25.57 1.03
CA GLU A 423 -29.07 27.04 0.90
C GLU A 423 -27.68 27.68 1.03
N GLU A 424 -26.86 27.15 1.96
CA GLU A 424 -25.48 27.58 2.12
C GLU A 424 -24.67 27.25 0.84
N LEU A 425 -24.87 26.07 0.27
CA LEU A 425 -24.23 25.68 -0.99
C LEU A 425 -24.62 26.60 -2.15
N LYS A 426 -25.92 26.94 -2.27
CA LYS A 426 -26.39 27.90 -3.29
C LYS A 426 -25.71 29.26 -3.11
N ARG A 427 -25.71 29.79 -1.89
CA ARG A 427 -25.09 31.07 -1.56
C ARG A 427 -23.60 31.09 -1.91
N ARG A 428 -22.85 30.07 -1.51
CA ARG A 428 -21.39 30.00 -1.73
C ARG A 428 -21.02 29.78 -3.20
N ARG A 429 -21.89 29.13 -3.99
CA ARG A 429 -21.67 28.92 -5.45
C ARG A 429 -21.64 30.23 -6.26
N HIS A 430 -22.18 31.32 -5.76
CA HIS A 430 -22.06 32.64 -6.43
C HIS A 430 -20.64 33.21 -6.32
N GLY A 431 -19.83 32.75 -5.38
CA GLY A 431 -18.41 33.12 -5.31
C GLY A 431 -17.58 32.37 -6.36
N GLN A 432 -16.87 33.10 -7.20
CA GLN A 432 -16.10 32.55 -8.32
C GLN A 432 -15.09 31.49 -7.83
N ARG A 433 -14.22 31.83 -6.89
CA ARG A 433 -13.19 30.91 -6.33
C ARG A 433 -13.79 29.62 -5.76
N PHE A 434 -14.88 29.73 -4.99
CA PHE A 434 -15.57 28.56 -4.47
C PHE A 434 -16.14 27.69 -5.60
N GLY A 435 -16.76 28.30 -6.61
CA GLY A 435 -17.32 27.60 -7.76
C GLY A 435 -16.25 26.85 -8.56
N GLU A 436 -15.10 27.46 -8.79
CA GLU A 436 -13.95 26.85 -9.48
C GLU A 436 -13.40 25.66 -8.69
N MET A 437 -13.14 25.81 -7.39
CA MET A 437 -12.66 24.73 -6.56
C MET A 437 -13.65 23.56 -6.47
N GLN A 438 -14.96 23.82 -6.39
CA GLN A 438 -15.97 22.77 -6.39
C GLN A 438 -16.07 22.04 -7.73
N ARG A 439 -15.87 22.70 -8.86
CA ARG A 439 -15.79 22.05 -10.19
C ARG A 439 -14.55 21.14 -10.26
N ARG A 440 -13.40 21.61 -9.76
CA ARG A 440 -12.14 20.84 -9.75
C ARG A 440 -12.25 19.58 -8.88
N ARG A 441 -13.08 19.58 -7.83
CA ARG A 441 -13.27 18.44 -6.92
C ARG A 441 -13.63 17.14 -7.63
N SER A 442 -14.41 17.20 -8.73
CA SER A 442 -14.76 15.99 -9.49
C SER A 442 -13.54 15.25 -10.06
N GLN A 443 -12.43 15.95 -10.29
CA GLN A 443 -11.19 15.34 -10.77
C GLN A 443 -10.52 14.49 -9.67
N THR A 444 -10.72 14.82 -8.39
CA THR A 444 -10.21 14.02 -7.26
C THR A 444 -10.85 12.62 -7.23
N GLU A 445 -12.14 12.51 -7.53
CA GLU A 445 -12.80 11.20 -7.69
C GLU A 445 -12.19 10.41 -8.85
N GLY A 446 -11.89 11.06 -9.97
CA GLY A 446 -11.16 10.46 -11.11
C GLY A 446 -9.74 10.03 -10.72
N ARG A 447 -9.04 10.82 -9.93
CA ARG A 447 -7.69 10.50 -9.41
C ARG A 447 -7.71 9.25 -8.53
N ILE A 448 -8.66 9.16 -7.61
CA ILE A 448 -8.86 7.99 -6.78
C ILE A 448 -9.13 6.75 -7.62
N ALA A 449 -9.94 6.87 -8.67
CA ALA A 449 -10.19 5.76 -9.59
C ALA A 449 -8.91 5.31 -10.31
N ILE A 450 -8.06 6.24 -10.78
CA ILE A 450 -6.76 5.95 -11.38
C ILE A 450 -5.86 5.22 -10.37
N LEU A 451 -5.73 5.73 -9.15
CA LEU A 451 -4.91 5.10 -8.11
C LEU A 451 -5.39 3.68 -7.80
N LYS A 452 -6.70 3.48 -7.61
CA LYS A 452 -7.27 2.16 -7.30
C LYS A 452 -7.08 1.14 -8.43
N ASN A 453 -7.30 1.56 -9.68
CA ASN A 453 -7.31 0.63 -10.81
C ASN A 453 -5.90 0.37 -11.37
N ASN A 454 -5.04 1.39 -11.40
CA ASN A 454 -3.76 1.29 -12.10
C ASN A 454 -2.58 1.05 -11.14
N PHE A 455 -2.62 1.61 -9.91
CA PHE A 455 -1.47 1.59 -9.00
C PHE A 455 -1.65 0.68 -7.78
N PHE A 456 -2.83 0.65 -7.16
CA PHE A 456 -3.07 -0.21 -5.98
C PHE A 456 -3.38 -1.66 -6.36
N GLY A 457 -4.04 -1.84 -7.48
CA GLY A 457 -4.73 -3.09 -7.82
C GLY A 457 -6.06 -3.24 -7.07
N ARG A 458 -7.01 -3.94 -7.68
CA ARG A 458 -8.35 -4.08 -7.12
C ARG A 458 -8.80 -5.55 -7.17
N PRO A 459 -8.77 -6.25 -6.03
CA PRO A 459 -8.28 -5.83 -4.70
C PRO A 459 -6.75 -5.74 -4.61
N MET A 460 -6.26 -4.96 -3.64
CA MET A 460 -4.83 -4.85 -3.37
C MET A 460 -4.25 -6.20 -2.94
N ARG A 461 -3.14 -6.61 -3.57
CA ARG A 461 -2.51 -7.92 -3.29
C ARG A 461 -1.72 -7.98 -1.99
N ALA A 462 -1.31 -6.83 -1.45
CA ALA A 462 -0.55 -6.73 -0.21
C ALA A 462 -1.36 -7.23 0.99
N LYS A 463 -0.78 -8.15 1.78
CA LYS A 463 -1.42 -8.75 2.95
C LYS A 463 -0.87 -8.14 4.24
N GLY A 464 -1.78 -7.79 5.16
CA GLY A 464 -1.44 -7.13 6.41
C GLY A 464 -1.26 -5.61 6.24
N TYR A 465 -1.60 -4.87 7.30
CA TYR A 465 -1.60 -3.40 7.28
C TYR A 465 -0.24 -2.81 6.86
N LYS A 466 0.86 -3.26 7.46
CA LYS A 466 2.20 -2.72 7.17
C LYS A 466 2.57 -2.85 5.68
N HIS A 467 2.26 -3.99 5.07
CA HIS A 467 2.50 -4.19 3.64
C HIS A 467 1.57 -3.32 2.77
N ARG A 468 0.28 -3.18 3.16
CA ARG A 468 -0.64 -2.30 2.43
C ARG A 468 -0.22 -0.83 2.53
N ALA A 469 0.17 -0.37 3.72
CA ALA A 469 0.63 1.00 3.92
C ALA A 469 1.88 1.31 3.09
N LEU A 470 2.86 0.42 3.09
CA LEU A 470 4.07 0.55 2.27
C LEU A 470 3.74 0.49 0.76
N SER A 471 2.82 -0.39 0.34
CA SER A 471 2.37 -0.46 -1.06
C SER A 471 1.65 0.81 -1.50
N VAL A 472 0.89 1.46 -0.60
CA VAL A 472 0.27 2.77 -0.86
C VAL A 472 1.35 3.83 -1.11
N SER A 473 2.39 3.92 -0.27
CA SER A 473 3.48 4.88 -0.46
C SER A 473 4.24 4.64 -1.78
N TRP A 474 4.56 3.38 -2.13
CA TRP A 474 5.14 3.06 -3.43
C TRP A 474 4.24 3.45 -4.60
N SER A 475 2.94 3.21 -4.47
CA SER A 475 1.96 3.60 -5.49
C SER A 475 1.85 5.11 -5.64
N VAL A 476 1.90 5.87 -4.54
CA VAL A 476 1.91 7.33 -4.55
C VAL A 476 3.16 7.86 -5.24
N LEU A 477 4.34 7.29 -4.94
CA LEU A 477 5.59 7.66 -5.61
C LEU A 477 5.50 7.44 -7.13
N ALA A 478 5.12 6.23 -7.54
CA ALA A 478 5.00 5.88 -8.95
C ALA A 478 3.95 6.75 -9.68
N HIS A 479 2.82 7.01 -9.02
CA HIS A 479 1.77 7.90 -9.52
C HIS A 479 2.27 9.35 -9.69
N ASN A 480 2.96 9.89 -8.69
CA ASN A 480 3.44 11.26 -8.75
C ASN A 480 4.52 11.44 -9.83
N LEU A 481 5.43 10.47 -9.97
CA LEU A 481 6.38 10.45 -11.09
C LEU A 481 5.67 10.40 -12.44
N TRP A 482 4.64 9.55 -12.57
CA TRP A 482 3.84 9.43 -13.79
C TRP A 482 3.07 10.73 -14.13
N VAL A 483 2.56 11.44 -13.13
CA VAL A 483 1.92 12.75 -13.33
C VAL A 483 2.96 13.78 -13.76
N LEU A 484 4.07 13.89 -13.05
CA LEU A 484 5.14 14.86 -13.36
C LEU A 484 5.73 14.66 -14.77
N ALA A 485 5.92 13.41 -15.19
CA ALA A 485 6.42 13.09 -16.52
C ALA A 485 5.52 13.60 -17.66
N ARG A 486 4.26 13.86 -17.39
CA ARG A 486 3.24 14.31 -18.35
C ARG A 486 2.87 15.78 -18.25
N LEU A 487 3.45 16.50 -17.30
CA LEU A 487 3.28 17.95 -17.24
C LEU A 487 4.08 18.64 -18.36
N GLU A 488 3.60 19.80 -18.78
CA GLU A 488 4.24 20.61 -19.80
C GLU A 488 5.65 21.04 -19.36
N ARG A 489 6.57 21.01 -20.31
CA ARG A 489 8.00 21.32 -20.09
C ARG A 489 8.37 22.67 -20.69
N LEU A 490 9.36 23.30 -20.12
CA LEU A 490 10.07 24.39 -20.78
C LEU A 490 10.68 23.88 -22.09
N PRO A 491 10.56 24.63 -23.20
CA PRO A 491 11.21 24.23 -24.44
C PRO A 491 12.73 24.20 -24.24
N GLU A 492 13.37 23.11 -24.70
CA GLU A 492 14.84 23.05 -24.72
C GLU A 492 15.36 24.27 -25.47
N SER A 493 16.08 25.15 -24.78
CA SER A 493 16.75 26.24 -25.44
C SER A 493 17.75 25.65 -26.42
N LYS A 494 17.72 26.03 -27.71
CA LYS A 494 18.56 25.53 -28.81
C LYS A 494 20.08 25.68 -28.56
N GLY A 495 20.50 25.98 -27.33
CA GLY A 495 21.88 26.25 -26.91
C GLY A 495 22.61 25.12 -26.19
N GLU A 496 21.90 24.14 -25.60
CA GLU A 496 22.55 23.09 -24.76
C GLU A 496 22.81 21.77 -25.49
N SER A 497 22.27 21.57 -26.69
CA SER A 497 22.55 20.38 -27.52
C SER A 497 23.97 20.31 -28.11
N LYS A 498 24.85 21.25 -27.78
CA LYS A 498 26.27 21.28 -28.26
C LYS A 498 27.30 20.87 -27.21
N GLN A 499 26.92 20.47 -26.01
CA GLN A 499 27.87 20.00 -24.98
C GLN A 499 27.78 18.49 -24.68
N ALA A 500 26.95 17.74 -25.40
CA ALA A 500 26.83 16.28 -25.27
C ALA A 500 27.14 15.57 -26.59
N ALA A 501 28.19 16.03 -27.30
CA ALA A 501 28.78 15.33 -28.45
C ALA A 501 30.24 14.97 -28.15
#